data_f3b2244f336a4e4160cc4fa02f913c1d
#
_entry.id   f3b2244f336a4e4160cc4fa02f913c1d
#
_cell.length_a   1.000
_cell.length_b   1.000
_cell.length_c   1.000
_cell.angle_alpha   90.00
_cell.angle_beta   90.00
_cell.angle_gamma   90.00
#
_symmetry.space_group_name_H-M   'P 1'
#
loop_
_entity.id
_entity.type
_entity.pdbx_description
1 polymer ?
#
loop_
_entity_poly.entity_id
_entity_poly.type
_entity_poly.pdbx_seq_one_letter_code
_entity_poly.pdbx_strand_id
1 'polypeptide(L)'
;MKKWILLFTCIVTPVFAQNAEIAPTASAEAEQEQLFEEDHIFPLISADKFVEIGTRALFDASQTKKMAPAEGSPVFSWEFGDDSRMQWGEKITHTYSHPGKYTATLYVRQGKNRESITQDVTIYDTKGILVSEPDSGYEQVVAQAGEHGIWLENIIYERSATGFSSEEEFIRRIQEHIDFVQESKLIVFHTKSVSGLQSFAQFWQKFSEEKKFDLKDKLWVQMSDGSIDQIGKLVQPLFSILKPNFILLTRTESFNPIFEQVDSGDVIEKLKSRGLEFRIIDQRSSTSPLLVFSNLTTYFVANGISQNVIYILLAVPFIVFVIAFLRQFVGISTFGVYAPLMLALSFLVLGLQFGFLVFLVVMMVSYLIRLFFERVELLYIPKVSLLLSVLSLSFFLVLGLAVHFKSPVNLTLAIFPMLVMATLSEKFLSAQSMAGIRSALITAGETVIVALLGYTLVTWSWLEGTILSMPELILLPILGIIWLGRFTGLRLTEYFKFRTLFHEETNEE
;
A
#
# COMPACT_ATOMS: atom_id res chain seq x y z
N MET A 1 8.42 40.24 14.51
CA MET A 1 7.99 39.70 13.22
C MET A 1 9.10 38.99 12.42
N LYS A 2 10.36 39.45 12.41
CA LYS A 2 11.46 38.81 11.64
C LYS A 2 11.96 37.43 12.15
N LYS A 3 11.73 37.06 13.41
CA LYS A 3 12.17 35.77 13.99
C LYS A 3 11.24 34.57 13.70
N TRP A 4 10.02 34.80 13.26
CA TRP A 4 9.04 33.73 12.96
C TRP A 4 9.11 33.24 11.52
N ILE A 5 9.66 34.04 10.61
CA ILE A 5 9.81 33.65 9.19
C ILE A 5 10.94 32.61 9.04
N LEU A 6 11.96 32.65 9.91
CA LEU A 6 13.08 31.69 9.88
C LEU A 6 12.70 30.32 10.46
N LEU A 7 11.69 30.22 11.32
CA LEU A 7 11.21 28.94 11.85
C LEU A 7 10.35 28.18 10.82
N PHE A 8 9.69 28.91 9.92
CA PHE A 8 8.85 28.32 8.87
C PHE A 8 9.69 27.71 7.73
N THR A 9 10.85 28.29 7.43
CA THR A 9 11.78 27.77 6.42
C THR A 9 12.52 26.50 6.87
N CYS A 10 12.73 26.30 8.18
CA CYS A 10 13.40 25.08 8.69
C CYS A 10 12.51 23.85 8.79
N ILE A 11 11.18 24.00 8.85
CA ILE A 11 10.25 22.84 8.97
C ILE A 11 9.82 22.28 7.60
N VAL A 12 9.90 23.10 6.55
CA VAL A 12 9.42 22.70 5.20
C VAL A 12 10.54 22.12 4.32
N THR A 13 11.79 22.43 4.58
CA THR A 13 12.93 22.00 3.73
C THR A 13 13.31 20.51 3.79
N PRO A 14 13.13 19.72 4.86
CA PRO A 14 13.50 18.31 4.82
C PRO A 14 12.48 17.37 4.15
N VAL A 15 11.24 17.79 3.92
CA VAL A 15 10.19 16.91 3.38
C VAL A 15 10.22 16.81 1.84
N PHE A 16 10.84 17.78 1.16
CA PHE A 16 10.82 17.87 -0.30
C PHE A 16 12.18 17.60 -0.99
N ALA A 17 13.23 17.25 -0.23
CA ALA A 17 14.57 17.12 -0.79
C ALA A 17 14.95 15.71 -1.29
N GLN A 18 14.04 14.75 -1.32
CA GLN A 18 14.40 13.33 -1.54
C GLN A 18 14.09 12.75 -2.93
N ASN A 19 13.52 13.50 -3.87
CA ASN A 19 13.32 12.99 -5.25
C ASN A 19 13.50 14.07 -6.32
N ALA A 20 14.65 14.77 -6.31
CA ALA A 20 15.11 15.42 -7.51
C ALA A 20 16.03 14.43 -8.25
N GLU A 21 15.48 13.57 -9.10
CA GLU A 21 16.22 12.99 -10.21
C GLU A 21 16.76 14.14 -11.05
N ILE A 22 18.07 14.33 -10.95
CA ILE A 22 18.80 15.23 -11.83
C ILE A 22 18.71 14.58 -13.21
N ALA A 23 17.83 15.09 -14.07
CA ALA A 23 17.89 14.77 -15.49
C ALA A 23 19.31 15.11 -15.97
N PRO A 24 20.03 14.17 -16.60
CA PRO A 24 21.35 14.45 -17.12
C PRO A 24 21.24 15.60 -18.14
N THR A 25 22.02 16.65 -17.91
CA THR A 25 22.12 17.79 -18.86
C THR A 25 22.63 17.25 -20.19
N ALA A 26 22.08 17.73 -21.29
CA ALA A 26 22.47 17.38 -22.67
C ALA A 26 23.98 17.49 -22.96
N SER A 27 24.75 18.16 -22.10
CA SER A 27 26.21 18.21 -22.13
C SER A 27 26.89 16.94 -21.62
N ALA A 28 26.26 16.20 -20.68
CA ALA A 28 26.82 14.93 -20.18
C ALA A 28 26.62 13.79 -21.16
N GLU A 29 25.52 13.79 -21.91
CA GLU A 29 25.28 12.82 -23.00
C GLU A 29 26.23 13.07 -24.20
N ALA A 30 26.54 14.32 -24.53
CA ALA A 30 27.51 14.66 -25.58
C ALA A 30 28.97 14.37 -25.19
N GLU A 31 29.33 14.46 -23.90
CA GLU A 31 30.66 14.08 -23.42
C GLU A 31 30.83 12.54 -23.29
N GLN A 32 29.77 11.80 -23.02
CA GLN A 32 29.80 10.33 -23.06
C GLN A 32 29.86 9.78 -24.50
N GLU A 33 29.31 10.44 -25.50
CA GLU A 33 29.41 10.03 -26.87
C GLU A 33 30.83 10.25 -27.50
N GLN A 34 31.65 11.12 -26.94
CA GLN A 34 33.00 11.41 -27.45
C GLN A 34 34.12 10.51 -26.86
N LEU A 35 33.82 9.62 -25.92
CA LEU A 35 34.78 8.67 -25.32
C LEU A 35 34.68 7.24 -25.85
N PHE A 36 33.95 7.02 -26.95
CA PHE A 36 34.00 5.75 -27.66
C PHE A 36 35.20 5.74 -28.57
N GLU A 37 36.36 5.31 -28.02
CA GLU A 37 37.50 4.93 -28.85
C GLU A 37 37.02 3.86 -29.85
N GLU A 38 37.29 4.07 -31.14
CA GLU A 38 36.92 3.22 -32.29
C GLU A 38 37.50 1.79 -32.22
N ASP A 39 38.20 1.45 -31.17
CA ASP A 39 38.98 0.20 -30.98
C ASP A 39 38.30 -0.89 -30.14
N HIS A 40 37.05 -0.71 -29.69
CA HIS A 40 36.36 -1.72 -28.86
C HIS A 40 35.05 -2.23 -29.47
N ILE A 41 34.80 -3.51 -29.28
CA ILE A 41 33.53 -4.15 -29.63
C ILE A 41 32.59 -3.98 -28.44
N PHE A 42 31.35 -3.51 -28.67
CA PHE A 42 30.30 -3.49 -27.65
C PHE A 42 29.21 -4.49 -28.04
N PRO A 43 29.28 -5.72 -27.52
CA PRO A 43 28.29 -6.74 -27.82
C PRO A 43 26.93 -6.37 -27.24
N LEU A 44 25.88 -6.59 -28.03
CA LEU A 44 24.48 -6.36 -27.61
C LEU A 44 23.66 -7.60 -28.01
N ILE A 45 22.84 -8.08 -27.06
CA ILE A 45 21.90 -9.16 -27.28
C ILE A 45 20.49 -8.59 -27.29
N SER A 46 19.70 -8.92 -28.31
CA SER A 46 18.25 -8.78 -28.30
C SER A 46 17.62 -10.16 -28.35
N ALA A 47 17.02 -10.56 -27.23
CA ALA A 47 16.29 -11.82 -27.11
C ALA A 47 15.15 -11.66 -26.10
N ASP A 48 14.12 -12.48 -26.26
CA ASP A 48 13.01 -12.50 -25.30
C ASP A 48 13.48 -13.04 -23.95
N LYS A 49 13.10 -12.39 -22.86
CA LYS A 49 13.44 -12.82 -21.50
C LYS A 49 12.67 -14.07 -21.07
N PHE A 50 11.47 -14.27 -21.60
CA PHE A 50 10.60 -15.39 -21.30
C PHE A 50 10.22 -16.09 -22.60
N VAL A 51 10.48 -17.37 -22.69
CA VAL A 51 10.23 -18.19 -23.89
C VAL A 51 9.51 -19.46 -23.46
N GLU A 52 8.44 -19.83 -24.17
CA GLU A 52 7.71 -21.05 -23.91
C GLU A 52 8.55 -22.26 -24.33
N ILE A 53 8.53 -23.31 -23.50
CA ILE A 53 9.27 -24.57 -23.78
C ILE A 53 8.92 -25.12 -25.17
N GLY A 54 9.93 -25.61 -25.89
CA GLY A 54 9.76 -26.20 -27.23
C GLY A 54 9.54 -25.18 -28.34
N THR A 55 9.41 -23.86 -28.04
CA THR A 55 9.35 -22.80 -29.04
C THR A 55 10.74 -22.36 -29.49
N ARG A 56 10.87 -21.75 -30.66
CA ARG A 56 12.12 -21.21 -31.17
C ARG A 56 12.37 -19.81 -30.61
N ALA A 57 13.34 -19.69 -29.69
CA ALA A 57 13.81 -18.40 -29.22
C ALA A 57 14.72 -17.74 -30.26
N LEU A 58 14.48 -16.48 -30.60
CA LEU A 58 15.32 -15.71 -31.50
C LEU A 58 16.38 -14.96 -30.67
N PHE A 59 17.64 -15.11 -31.08
CA PHE A 59 18.78 -14.37 -30.54
C PHE A 59 19.38 -13.50 -31.65
N ASP A 60 19.38 -12.19 -31.44
CA ASP A 60 19.80 -11.20 -32.42
C ASP A 60 20.94 -10.34 -31.85
N ALA A 61 22.11 -10.41 -32.47
CA ALA A 61 23.28 -9.59 -32.16
C ALA A 61 23.52 -8.46 -33.15
N SER A 62 22.59 -8.19 -34.07
CA SER A 62 22.79 -7.20 -35.14
C SER A 62 23.01 -5.76 -34.64
N GLN A 63 22.59 -5.45 -33.43
CA GLN A 63 22.80 -4.15 -32.81
C GLN A 63 24.17 -3.99 -32.12
N THR A 64 25.02 -5.04 -32.15
CA THR A 64 26.39 -4.97 -31.64
C THR A 64 27.17 -3.88 -32.36
N LYS A 65 27.76 -2.94 -31.62
CA LYS A 65 28.67 -1.93 -32.19
C LYS A 65 29.99 -2.59 -32.58
N LYS A 66 30.34 -2.50 -33.85
CA LYS A 66 31.48 -3.20 -34.48
C LYS A 66 32.62 -2.22 -34.65
N MET A 67 33.85 -2.73 -34.66
CA MET A 67 35.05 -1.97 -35.00
C MET A 67 35.05 -1.59 -36.51
N ALA A 68 35.97 -0.70 -36.89
CA ALA A 68 36.15 -0.30 -38.25
C ALA A 68 36.37 -1.52 -39.18
N PRO A 69 35.93 -1.47 -40.45
CA PRO A 69 36.04 -2.61 -41.41
C PRO A 69 37.45 -3.12 -41.66
N ALA A 70 38.50 -2.29 -41.40
CA ALA A 70 39.90 -2.67 -41.55
C ALA A 70 40.32 -3.87 -40.64
N GLU A 71 39.61 -4.12 -39.55
CA GLU A 71 39.87 -5.24 -38.61
C GLU A 71 39.19 -6.55 -39.03
N GLY A 72 38.52 -6.60 -40.17
CA GLY A 72 37.83 -7.81 -40.68
C GLY A 72 36.36 -7.87 -40.23
N SER A 73 35.66 -8.90 -40.72
CA SER A 73 34.26 -9.12 -40.38
C SER A 73 34.14 -9.74 -38.99
N PRO A 74 33.20 -9.28 -38.14
CA PRO A 74 32.95 -9.86 -36.84
C PRO A 74 32.37 -11.26 -36.96
N VAL A 75 32.82 -12.15 -36.07
CA VAL A 75 32.32 -13.52 -35.92
C VAL A 75 31.56 -13.65 -34.65
N PHE A 76 30.31 -14.06 -34.73
CA PHE A 76 29.40 -14.27 -33.62
C PHE A 76 29.26 -15.74 -33.29
N SER A 77 29.39 -16.10 -32.02
CA SER A 77 29.14 -17.44 -31.50
C SER A 77 28.36 -17.39 -30.20
N TRP A 78 27.50 -18.38 -30.03
CA TRP A 78 26.53 -18.42 -28.94
C TRP A 78 26.63 -19.71 -28.15
N GLU A 79 26.55 -19.58 -26.85
CA GLU A 79 26.40 -20.66 -25.88
C GLU A 79 25.12 -20.41 -25.09
N PHE A 80 24.23 -21.41 -24.98
CA PHE A 80 22.89 -21.23 -24.46
C PHE A 80 22.70 -21.66 -23.00
N GLY A 81 23.75 -22.24 -22.38
CA GLY A 81 23.71 -22.69 -21.00
C GLY A 81 22.91 -23.97 -20.75
N ASP A 82 22.54 -24.70 -21.82
CA ASP A 82 21.78 -25.95 -21.78
C ASP A 82 22.63 -27.16 -22.26
N ASP A 83 23.94 -27.03 -22.19
CA ASP A 83 24.92 -28.02 -22.68
C ASP A 83 24.80 -28.35 -24.17
N SER A 84 24.05 -27.58 -24.93
CA SER A 84 23.98 -27.71 -26.37
C SER A 84 25.28 -27.21 -27.04
N ARG A 85 25.50 -27.60 -28.32
CA ARG A 85 26.67 -27.14 -29.08
C ARG A 85 26.58 -25.68 -29.39
N MET A 86 27.72 -24.97 -29.34
CA MET A 86 27.83 -23.57 -29.79
C MET A 86 27.29 -23.42 -31.21
N GLN A 87 26.53 -22.35 -31.42
CA GLN A 87 26.01 -21.98 -32.74
C GLN A 87 26.66 -20.68 -33.22
N TRP A 88 26.75 -20.53 -34.54
CA TRP A 88 27.42 -19.42 -35.17
C TRP A 88 26.44 -18.62 -36.01
N GLY A 89 26.47 -17.29 -35.87
CA GLY A 89 25.64 -16.40 -36.67
C GLY A 89 25.26 -15.11 -35.90
N GLU A 90 25.01 -14.06 -36.67
CA GLU A 90 24.57 -12.75 -36.12
C GLU A 90 23.12 -12.84 -35.59
N LYS A 91 22.26 -13.61 -36.28
CA LYS A 91 20.89 -13.95 -35.88
C LYS A 91 20.71 -15.45 -35.93
N ILE A 92 20.30 -16.03 -34.83
CA ILE A 92 20.11 -17.48 -34.73
C ILE A 92 18.83 -17.77 -33.93
N THR A 93 18.33 -18.98 -34.09
CA THR A 93 17.22 -19.48 -33.29
C THR A 93 17.66 -20.72 -32.50
N HIS A 94 17.29 -20.79 -31.26
CA HIS A 94 17.53 -21.92 -30.38
C HIS A 94 16.24 -22.45 -29.76
N THR A 95 16.16 -23.75 -29.46
CA THR A 95 15.00 -24.36 -28.81
C THR A 95 15.46 -25.12 -27.60
N TYR A 96 14.95 -24.76 -26.44
CA TYR A 96 15.24 -25.43 -25.18
C TYR A 96 14.27 -26.61 -24.94
N SER A 97 14.77 -27.67 -24.40
CA SER A 97 14.02 -28.93 -24.16
C SER A 97 13.48 -29.05 -22.73
N HIS A 98 13.99 -28.28 -21.79
CA HIS A 98 13.58 -28.33 -20.39
C HIS A 98 13.25 -26.92 -19.89
N PRO A 99 12.26 -26.77 -19.00
CA PRO A 99 11.97 -25.46 -18.38
C PRO A 99 13.06 -25.12 -17.36
N GLY A 100 13.24 -23.83 -17.09
CA GLY A 100 14.22 -23.32 -16.15
C GLY A 100 14.86 -22.01 -16.59
N LYS A 101 15.81 -21.54 -15.80
CA LYS A 101 16.60 -20.35 -16.10
C LYS A 101 17.90 -20.72 -16.77
N TYR A 102 18.17 -20.14 -17.93
CA TYR A 102 19.38 -20.34 -18.71
C TYR A 102 20.08 -19.02 -18.92
N THR A 103 21.42 -19.05 -19.01
CA THR A 103 22.23 -17.88 -19.33
C THR A 103 22.82 -18.06 -20.74
N ALA A 104 22.28 -17.31 -21.69
CA ALA A 104 22.82 -17.28 -23.05
C ALA A 104 24.03 -16.33 -23.07
N THR A 105 25.15 -16.80 -23.63
CA THR A 105 26.39 -16.04 -23.78
C THR A 105 26.69 -15.82 -25.25
N LEU A 106 26.82 -14.56 -25.63
CA LEU A 106 27.28 -14.14 -26.94
C LEU A 106 28.79 -13.85 -26.87
N TYR A 107 29.55 -14.49 -27.69
CA TYR A 107 30.96 -14.17 -27.93
C TYR A 107 31.09 -13.50 -29.30
N VAL A 108 31.69 -12.32 -29.33
CA VAL A 108 31.97 -11.57 -30.56
C VAL A 108 33.46 -11.42 -30.71
N ARG A 109 33.99 -11.85 -31.90
CA ARG A 109 35.38 -11.71 -32.23
C ARG A 109 35.55 -10.94 -33.54
N GLN A 110 36.36 -9.89 -33.55
CA GLN A 110 36.77 -9.17 -34.73
C GLN A 110 38.29 -8.90 -34.66
N GLY A 111 39.03 -9.43 -35.63
CA GLY A 111 40.47 -9.38 -35.59
C GLY A 111 41.08 -10.14 -34.38
N LYS A 112 41.81 -9.40 -33.56
CA LYS A 112 42.39 -9.88 -32.28
C LYS A 112 41.50 -9.68 -31.07
N ASN A 113 40.48 -8.82 -31.20
CA ASN A 113 39.61 -8.45 -30.10
C ASN A 113 38.51 -9.46 -29.90
N ARG A 114 38.24 -9.78 -28.64
CA ARG A 114 37.15 -10.69 -28.21
C ARG A 114 36.42 -10.05 -27.04
N GLU A 115 35.11 -10.00 -27.17
CA GLU A 115 34.22 -9.54 -26.11
C GLU A 115 33.07 -10.52 -25.95
N SER A 116 32.49 -10.55 -24.76
CA SER A 116 31.32 -11.39 -24.46
C SER A 116 30.31 -10.65 -23.61
N ILE A 117 29.06 -11.01 -23.80
CA ILE A 117 27.94 -10.52 -22.99
C ILE A 117 27.00 -11.70 -22.71
N THR A 118 26.37 -11.66 -21.55
CA THR A 118 25.39 -12.66 -21.11
C THR A 118 24.00 -12.07 -21.00
N GLN A 119 22.99 -12.89 -21.28
CA GLN A 119 21.60 -12.57 -21.05
C GLN A 119 20.88 -13.76 -20.47
N ASP A 120 20.19 -13.52 -19.34
CA ASP A 120 19.34 -14.55 -18.74
C ASP A 120 18.04 -14.69 -19.54
N VAL A 121 17.67 -15.93 -19.82
CA VAL A 121 16.42 -16.32 -20.48
C VAL A 121 15.72 -17.36 -19.63
N THR A 122 14.46 -17.13 -19.31
CA THR A 122 13.61 -18.07 -18.58
C THR A 122 12.75 -18.86 -19.54
N ILE A 123 12.94 -20.19 -19.56
CA ILE A 123 12.11 -21.10 -20.35
C ILE A 123 10.98 -21.60 -19.46
N TYR A 124 9.75 -21.26 -19.82
CA TYR A 124 8.58 -21.58 -19.02
C TYR A 124 7.67 -22.61 -19.66
N ASP A 125 7.06 -23.42 -18.83
CA ASP A 125 5.95 -24.32 -19.17
C ASP A 125 4.65 -23.89 -18.49
N THR A 126 4.76 -23.02 -17.49
CA THR A 126 3.66 -22.55 -16.68
C THR A 126 3.70 -21.04 -16.57
N LYS A 127 2.52 -20.40 -16.71
CA LYS A 127 2.31 -18.97 -16.44
C LYS A 127 1.66 -18.80 -15.08
N GLY A 128 2.09 -17.77 -14.35
CA GLY A 128 1.51 -17.41 -13.06
C GLY A 128 1.43 -15.89 -12.86
N ILE A 129 0.55 -15.47 -11.99
CA ILE A 129 0.42 -14.09 -11.53
C ILE A 129 0.89 -14.01 -10.08
N LEU A 130 1.72 -13.02 -9.78
CA LEU A 130 2.07 -12.62 -8.43
C LEU A 130 1.47 -11.25 -8.16
N VAL A 131 0.62 -11.14 -7.16
CA VAL A 131 0.17 -9.86 -6.63
C VAL A 131 0.98 -9.56 -5.38
N SER A 132 1.80 -8.52 -5.42
CA SER A 132 2.74 -8.20 -4.33
C SER A 132 2.70 -6.74 -3.92
N GLU A 133 3.12 -6.45 -2.69
CA GLU A 133 3.38 -5.08 -2.24
C GLU A 133 4.79 -4.63 -2.70
N PRO A 134 5.06 -3.31 -2.86
CA PRO A 134 6.37 -2.81 -3.34
C PRO A 134 7.56 -3.32 -2.52
N ASP A 135 7.40 -3.41 -1.19
CA ASP A 135 8.45 -3.79 -0.25
C ASP A 135 8.51 -5.30 0.04
N SER A 136 7.83 -6.14 -0.74
CA SER A 136 7.68 -7.57 -0.46
C SER A 136 8.86 -8.44 -0.90
N GLY A 137 9.88 -7.88 -1.54
CA GLY A 137 11.00 -8.66 -2.11
C GLY A 137 10.58 -9.54 -3.30
N TYR A 138 9.56 -9.13 -4.03
CA TYR A 138 8.97 -9.89 -5.15
C TYR A 138 9.97 -10.27 -6.23
N GLU A 139 11.05 -9.50 -6.43
CA GLU A 139 12.09 -9.79 -7.44
C GLU A 139 12.75 -11.15 -7.19
N GLN A 140 13.00 -11.48 -5.91
CA GLN A 140 13.56 -12.79 -5.54
C GLN A 140 12.56 -13.90 -5.79
N VAL A 141 11.28 -13.67 -5.53
CA VAL A 141 10.21 -14.64 -5.77
C VAL A 141 10.05 -14.93 -7.26
N VAL A 142 10.07 -13.88 -8.10
CA VAL A 142 10.03 -14.02 -9.57
C VAL A 142 11.25 -14.76 -10.09
N ALA A 143 12.45 -14.46 -9.55
CA ALA A 143 13.67 -15.17 -9.93
C ALA A 143 13.60 -16.67 -9.58
N GLN A 144 13.12 -17.02 -8.37
CA GLN A 144 12.92 -18.41 -7.95
C GLN A 144 11.90 -19.15 -8.83
N ALA A 145 10.78 -18.48 -9.17
CA ALA A 145 9.78 -19.05 -10.08
C ALA A 145 10.40 -19.38 -11.44
N GLY A 146 11.27 -18.50 -11.96
CA GLY A 146 11.99 -18.72 -13.21
C GLY A 146 12.93 -19.93 -13.18
N GLU A 147 13.58 -20.21 -12.04
CA GLU A 147 14.41 -21.41 -11.86
C GLU A 147 13.60 -22.73 -12.04
N HIS A 148 12.30 -22.67 -11.70
CA HIS A 148 11.36 -23.78 -11.84
C HIS A 148 10.56 -23.75 -13.16
N GLY A 149 10.92 -22.88 -14.09
CA GLY A 149 10.24 -22.79 -15.38
C GLY A 149 8.84 -22.15 -15.32
N ILE A 150 8.64 -21.24 -14.39
CA ILE A 150 7.38 -20.49 -14.27
C ILE A 150 7.61 -19.04 -14.70
N TRP A 151 6.86 -18.58 -15.70
CA TRP A 151 6.77 -17.14 -15.98
C TRP A 151 5.78 -16.50 -15.02
N LEU A 152 6.33 -15.86 -13.98
CA LEU A 152 5.56 -15.20 -12.95
C LEU A 152 5.50 -13.69 -13.24
N GLU A 153 4.34 -13.22 -13.71
CA GLU A 153 4.09 -11.79 -13.94
C GLU A 153 3.69 -11.11 -12.63
N ASN A 154 4.38 -10.02 -12.28
CA ASN A 154 4.13 -9.32 -11.02
C ASN A 154 3.22 -8.10 -11.21
N ILE A 155 2.11 -8.06 -10.47
CA ILE A 155 1.21 -6.92 -10.38
C ILE A 155 1.36 -6.29 -9.00
N ILE A 156 1.94 -5.09 -8.97
CA ILE A 156 2.17 -4.38 -7.70
C ILE A 156 0.85 -3.84 -7.16
N TYR A 157 0.53 -4.22 -5.93
CA TYR A 157 -0.58 -3.70 -5.14
C TYR A 157 -0.06 -2.65 -4.15
N GLU A 158 -0.38 -1.38 -4.39
CA GLU A 158 -0.03 -0.30 -3.47
C GLU A 158 -1.15 -0.10 -2.46
N ARG A 159 -0.85 -0.26 -1.18
CA ARG A 159 -1.82 -0.06 -0.11
C ARG A 159 -1.96 1.44 0.19
N SER A 160 -3.11 2.01 -0.11
CA SER A 160 -3.50 3.33 0.40
C SER A 160 -4.14 3.21 1.78
N ALA A 161 -3.96 4.21 2.64
CA ALA A 161 -4.64 4.27 3.94
C ALA A 161 -6.16 4.25 3.82
N THR A 162 -6.71 4.73 2.70
CA THR A 162 -8.15 4.76 2.41
C THR A 162 -8.65 3.57 1.60
N GLY A 163 -7.74 2.82 0.96
CA GLY A 163 -8.06 1.71 0.06
C GLY A 163 -8.63 2.10 -1.31
N PHE A 164 -9.23 3.28 -1.46
CA PHE A 164 -9.96 3.62 -2.69
C PHE A 164 -9.06 3.90 -3.91
N SER A 165 -7.99 4.67 -3.76
CA SER A 165 -7.12 5.01 -4.90
C SER A 165 -6.26 3.84 -5.37
N SER A 166 -5.83 3.00 -4.44
CA SER A 166 -5.05 1.81 -4.77
C SER A 166 -5.90 0.71 -5.41
N GLU A 167 -7.19 0.61 -5.05
CA GLU A 167 -8.11 -0.35 -5.66
C GLU A 167 -8.37 -0.04 -7.15
N GLU A 168 -8.61 1.22 -7.51
CA GLU A 168 -8.85 1.63 -8.91
C GLU A 168 -7.62 1.38 -9.79
N GLU A 169 -6.42 1.77 -9.31
CA GLU A 169 -5.17 1.56 -10.04
C GLU A 169 -4.86 0.06 -10.19
N PHE A 170 -5.07 -0.72 -9.14
CA PHE A 170 -4.88 -2.17 -9.19
C PHE A 170 -5.85 -2.85 -10.17
N ILE A 171 -7.13 -2.45 -10.17
CA ILE A 171 -8.13 -2.94 -11.11
C ILE A 171 -7.71 -2.64 -12.55
N ARG A 172 -7.19 -1.45 -12.82
CA ARG A 172 -6.69 -1.08 -14.14
C ARG A 172 -5.53 -1.98 -14.57
N ARG A 173 -4.55 -2.22 -13.69
CA ARG A 173 -3.40 -3.11 -13.97
C ARG A 173 -3.85 -4.55 -14.24
N ILE A 174 -4.83 -5.07 -13.50
CA ILE A 174 -5.41 -6.40 -13.78
C ILE A 174 -6.08 -6.41 -15.16
N GLN A 175 -6.81 -5.37 -15.53
CA GLN A 175 -7.46 -5.29 -16.85
C GLN A 175 -6.44 -5.28 -18.00
N GLU A 176 -5.31 -4.60 -17.83
CA GLU A 176 -4.22 -4.59 -18.81
C GLU A 176 -3.58 -5.97 -18.99
N HIS A 177 -3.59 -6.81 -17.95
CA HIS A 177 -3.00 -8.16 -17.96
C HIS A 177 -4.04 -9.29 -17.99
N ILE A 178 -5.31 -9.01 -18.38
CA ILE A 178 -6.40 -9.97 -18.25
C ILE A 178 -6.20 -11.25 -19.09
N ASP A 179 -5.61 -11.11 -20.27
CA ASP A 179 -5.29 -12.25 -21.14
C ASP A 179 -4.24 -13.15 -20.47
N PHE A 180 -3.25 -12.56 -19.83
CA PHE A 180 -2.24 -13.30 -19.07
C PHE A 180 -2.84 -13.98 -17.85
N VAL A 181 -3.76 -13.32 -17.13
CA VAL A 181 -4.54 -13.93 -16.03
C VAL A 181 -5.35 -15.12 -16.53
N GLN A 182 -5.93 -15.04 -17.72
CA GLN A 182 -6.69 -16.12 -18.32
C GLN A 182 -5.83 -17.35 -18.60
N GLU A 183 -4.63 -17.16 -19.12
CA GLU A 183 -3.69 -18.22 -19.46
C GLU A 183 -2.93 -18.79 -18.25
N SER A 184 -2.86 -18.04 -17.13
CA SER A 184 -2.11 -18.45 -15.96
C SER A 184 -2.77 -19.63 -15.23
N LYS A 185 -1.94 -20.57 -14.75
CA LYS A 185 -2.36 -21.71 -13.89
C LYS A 185 -2.21 -21.40 -12.40
N LEU A 186 -1.35 -20.45 -12.05
CA LEU A 186 -1.02 -20.09 -10.68
C LEU A 186 -1.35 -18.62 -10.42
N ILE A 187 -2.04 -18.33 -9.33
CA ILE A 187 -2.31 -16.97 -8.86
C ILE A 187 -1.89 -16.87 -7.40
N VAL A 188 -0.86 -16.08 -7.12
CA VAL A 188 -0.28 -15.91 -5.78
C VAL A 188 -0.50 -14.49 -5.31
N PHE A 189 -1.05 -14.34 -4.11
CA PHE A 189 -1.14 -13.06 -3.40
C PHE A 189 -0.11 -13.05 -2.28
N HIS A 190 0.89 -12.22 -2.42
CA HIS A 190 1.93 -11.97 -1.43
C HIS A 190 1.77 -10.55 -0.88
N THR A 191 0.76 -10.38 -0.06
CA THR A 191 0.39 -9.10 0.56
C THR A 191 0.26 -9.29 2.07
N LYS A 192 0.59 -8.25 2.85
CA LYS A 192 0.51 -8.28 4.32
C LYS A 192 -0.91 -8.56 4.83
N SER A 193 -1.92 -8.25 4.02
CA SER A 193 -3.34 -8.51 4.30
C SER A 193 -3.99 -9.19 3.10
N VAL A 194 -5.27 -9.51 3.20
CA VAL A 194 -6.06 -10.08 2.09
C VAL A 194 -6.54 -9.03 1.08
N SER A 195 -6.08 -7.77 1.17
CA SER A 195 -6.58 -6.66 0.35
C SER A 195 -6.38 -6.90 -1.15
N GLY A 196 -5.23 -7.46 -1.56
CA GLY A 196 -4.98 -7.79 -2.97
C GLY A 196 -5.99 -8.80 -3.53
N LEU A 197 -6.22 -9.89 -2.79
CA LEU A 197 -7.22 -10.91 -3.15
C LEU A 197 -8.64 -10.33 -3.17
N GLN A 198 -8.94 -9.43 -2.24
CA GLN A 198 -10.22 -8.75 -2.16
C GLN A 198 -10.45 -7.83 -3.35
N SER A 199 -9.47 -6.98 -3.70
CA SER A 199 -9.58 -6.08 -4.85
C SER A 199 -9.72 -6.88 -6.16
N PHE A 200 -9.05 -8.03 -6.26
CA PHE A 200 -9.24 -8.96 -7.36
C PHE A 200 -10.68 -9.52 -7.39
N ALA A 201 -11.23 -9.93 -6.25
CA ALA A 201 -12.59 -10.44 -6.16
C ALA A 201 -13.63 -9.38 -6.54
N GLN A 202 -13.44 -8.12 -6.13
CA GLN A 202 -14.30 -7.00 -6.51
C GLN A 202 -14.23 -6.71 -8.02
N PHE A 203 -13.01 -6.71 -8.58
CA PHE A 203 -12.81 -6.61 -10.02
C PHE A 203 -13.59 -7.73 -10.74
N TRP A 204 -13.41 -8.98 -10.31
CA TRP A 204 -14.06 -10.14 -10.91
C TRP A 204 -15.58 -10.07 -10.84
N GLN A 205 -16.13 -9.57 -9.75
CA GLN A 205 -17.58 -9.39 -9.60
C GLN A 205 -18.14 -8.37 -10.59
N LYS A 206 -17.41 -7.29 -10.90
CA LYS A 206 -17.80 -6.24 -11.84
C LYS A 206 -17.44 -6.56 -13.29
N PHE A 207 -16.59 -7.57 -13.50
CA PHE A 207 -16.15 -7.95 -14.84
C PHE A 207 -17.31 -8.51 -15.64
N SER A 208 -17.36 -8.15 -16.95
CA SER A 208 -18.47 -8.54 -17.83
C SER A 208 -18.69 -10.06 -17.86
N GLU A 209 -19.93 -10.50 -17.65
CA GLU A 209 -20.28 -11.94 -17.67
C GLU A 209 -19.87 -12.62 -18.98
N GLU A 210 -19.97 -11.90 -20.13
CA GLU A 210 -19.61 -12.42 -21.45
C GLU A 210 -18.12 -12.68 -21.62
N LYS A 211 -17.26 -12.04 -20.81
CA LYS A 211 -15.80 -12.15 -20.85
C LYS A 211 -15.23 -12.98 -19.71
N LYS A 212 -16.08 -13.48 -18.79
CA LYS A 212 -15.61 -14.31 -17.69
C LYS A 212 -15.12 -15.66 -18.20
N PHE A 213 -13.96 -16.05 -17.69
CA PHE A 213 -13.38 -17.37 -17.90
C PHE A 213 -13.39 -18.20 -16.61
N ASP A 214 -13.15 -19.49 -16.68
CA ASP A 214 -13.17 -20.35 -15.50
C ASP A 214 -11.93 -20.13 -14.62
N LEU A 215 -12.20 -19.92 -13.33
CA LEU A 215 -11.16 -19.73 -12.31
C LEU A 215 -10.87 -21.02 -11.51
N LYS A 216 -11.63 -22.11 -11.78
CA LYS A 216 -11.55 -23.35 -10.99
C LYS A 216 -10.24 -24.08 -11.17
N ASP A 217 -9.73 -24.12 -12.41
CA ASP A 217 -8.52 -24.88 -12.74
C ASP A 217 -7.22 -24.19 -12.33
N LYS A 218 -7.31 -23.04 -11.69
CA LYS A 218 -6.16 -22.27 -11.23
C LYS A 218 -5.84 -22.59 -9.78
N LEU A 219 -4.54 -22.70 -9.47
CA LEU A 219 -4.05 -22.80 -8.09
C LEU A 219 -4.04 -21.39 -7.47
N TRP A 220 -4.90 -21.18 -6.48
CA TRP A 220 -4.99 -19.92 -5.74
C TRP A 220 -4.19 -20.03 -4.44
N VAL A 221 -3.26 -19.13 -4.25
CA VAL A 221 -2.41 -19.08 -3.06
C VAL A 221 -2.45 -17.70 -2.44
N GLN A 222 -2.79 -17.63 -1.16
CA GLN A 222 -2.62 -16.42 -0.35
C GLN A 222 -1.49 -16.67 0.64
N MET A 223 -0.44 -15.90 0.52
CA MET A 223 0.67 -15.92 1.46
C MET A 223 0.55 -14.81 2.49
N SER A 224 0.93 -15.11 3.72
CA SER A 224 0.90 -14.11 4.79
C SER A 224 1.76 -14.53 5.98
N ASP A 225 2.37 -13.53 6.61
CA ASP A 225 3.11 -13.70 7.88
C ASP A 225 2.20 -13.60 9.12
N GLY A 226 0.93 -13.23 8.93
CA GLY A 226 -0.10 -13.14 9.97
C GLY A 226 -0.65 -14.51 10.42
N SER A 227 -1.63 -14.53 11.33
CA SER A 227 -2.30 -15.75 11.74
C SER A 227 -3.10 -16.36 10.58
N ILE A 228 -2.78 -17.60 10.16
CA ILE A 228 -3.47 -18.31 9.10
C ILE A 228 -4.97 -18.48 9.40
N ASP A 229 -5.33 -18.64 10.69
CA ASP A 229 -6.73 -18.76 11.10
C ASP A 229 -7.51 -17.45 10.94
N GLN A 230 -6.89 -16.31 11.25
CA GLN A 230 -7.50 -15.00 11.04
C GLN A 230 -7.69 -14.71 9.54
N ILE A 231 -6.65 -14.96 8.76
CA ILE A 231 -6.68 -14.78 7.31
C ILE A 231 -7.73 -15.69 6.68
N GLY A 232 -7.83 -16.93 7.14
CA GLY A 232 -8.85 -17.87 6.67
C GLY A 232 -10.27 -17.33 6.79
N LYS A 233 -10.59 -16.66 7.90
CA LYS A 233 -11.90 -16.01 8.09
C LYS A 233 -12.11 -14.83 7.12
N LEU A 234 -11.05 -14.10 6.77
CA LEU A 234 -11.11 -12.97 5.83
C LEU A 234 -11.23 -13.42 4.37
N VAL A 235 -10.63 -14.56 4.03
CA VAL A 235 -10.67 -15.14 2.67
C VAL A 235 -11.99 -15.87 2.40
N GLN A 236 -12.62 -16.43 3.43
CA GLN A 236 -13.86 -17.20 3.29
C GLN A 236 -14.98 -16.49 2.50
N PRO A 237 -15.29 -15.19 2.73
CA PRO A 237 -16.28 -14.47 1.94
C PRO A 237 -15.90 -14.35 0.46
N LEU A 238 -14.59 -14.18 0.18
CA LEU A 238 -14.07 -14.00 -1.18
C LEU A 238 -14.17 -15.28 -2.00
N PHE A 239 -14.08 -16.44 -1.33
CA PHE A 239 -14.30 -17.74 -1.95
C PHE A 239 -15.66 -17.83 -2.65
N SER A 240 -16.70 -17.27 -2.04
CA SER A 240 -18.07 -17.29 -2.63
C SER A 240 -18.20 -16.46 -3.89
N ILE A 241 -17.35 -15.43 -4.06
CA ILE A 241 -17.31 -14.55 -5.23
C ILE A 241 -16.52 -15.20 -6.36
N LEU A 242 -15.30 -15.68 -6.05
CA LEU A 242 -14.34 -16.21 -7.03
C LEU A 242 -14.68 -17.64 -7.46
N LYS A 243 -15.26 -18.44 -6.55
CA LYS A 243 -15.64 -19.85 -6.74
C LYS A 243 -14.51 -20.73 -7.31
N PRO A 244 -13.27 -20.63 -6.79
CA PRO A 244 -12.21 -21.56 -7.19
C PRO A 244 -12.49 -22.96 -6.62
N ASN A 245 -11.68 -23.97 -7.00
CA ASN A 245 -11.75 -25.27 -6.35
C ASN A 245 -11.40 -25.17 -4.86
N PHE A 246 -10.33 -24.44 -4.54
CA PHE A 246 -9.92 -24.07 -3.19
C PHE A 246 -8.95 -22.88 -3.23
N ILE A 247 -8.74 -22.25 -2.09
CA ILE A 247 -7.69 -21.24 -1.87
C ILE A 247 -6.75 -21.78 -0.82
N LEU A 248 -5.48 -21.90 -1.17
CA LEU A 248 -4.41 -22.33 -0.28
C LEU A 248 -3.87 -21.13 0.49
N LEU A 249 -3.96 -21.16 1.82
CA LEU A 249 -3.34 -20.20 2.71
C LEU A 249 -2.05 -20.78 3.25
N THR A 250 -0.92 -20.06 3.15
CA THR A 250 0.37 -20.56 3.63
C THR A 250 1.32 -19.41 3.95
N ARG A 251 2.54 -19.75 4.42
CA ARG A 251 3.62 -18.83 4.73
C ARG A 251 4.51 -18.56 3.52
N THR A 252 5.26 -17.46 3.58
CA THR A 252 6.23 -17.07 2.54
C THR A 252 7.31 -18.12 2.29
N GLU A 253 7.64 -18.91 3.30
CA GLU A 253 8.59 -20.04 3.19
C GLU A 253 8.13 -21.14 2.23
N SER A 254 6.85 -21.11 1.85
CA SER A 254 6.25 -22.13 0.96
C SER A 254 6.41 -21.84 -0.54
N PHE A 255 7.09 -20.76 -0.94
CA PHE A 255 7.26 -20.44 -2.36
C PHE A 255 7.93 -21.58 -3.13
N ASN A 256 9.09 -22.07 -2.68
CA ASN A 256 9.80 -23.14 -3.36
C ASN A 256 8.97 -24.41 -3.53
N PRO A 257 8.32 -24.98 -2.50
CA PRO A 257 7.45 -26.13 -2.67
C PRO A 257 6.32 -25.95 -3.68
N ILE A 258 5.77 -24.74 -3.77
CA ILE A 258 4.68 -24.42 -4.71
C ILE A 258 5.22 -24.33 -6.14
N PHE A 259 6.39 -23.72 -6.34
CA PHE A 259 7.00 -23.60 -7.67
C PHE A 259 7.54 -24.93 -8.20
N GLU A 260 8.00 -25.82 -7.32
CA GLU A 260 8.43 -27.16 -7.73
C GLU A 260 7.26 -27.99 -8.31
N GLN A 261 6.03 -27.68 -7.93
CA GLN A 261 4.86 -28.44 -8.38
C GLN A 261 3.60 -27.59 -8.31
N VAL A 262 3.14 -27.11 -9.46
CA VAL A 262 1.96 -26.23 -9.56
C VAL A 262 0.65 -27.02 -9.56
N ASP A 263 0.70 -28.35 -9.63
CA ASP A 263 -0.52 -29.16 -9.61
C ASP A 263 -1.11 -29.23 -8.20
N SER A 264 -2.41 -28.92 -8.10
CA SER A 264 -3.12 -28.66 -6.84
C SER A 264 -3.10 -29.83 -5.82
N GLY A 265 -3.07 -31.07 -6.30
CA GLY A 265 -3.02 -32.26 -5.44
C GLY A 265 -1.65 -32.46 -4.80
N ASP A 266 -0.63 -32.33 -5.58
CA ASP A 266 0.75 -32.63 -5.22
C ASP A 266 1.37 -31.55 -4.34
N VAL A 267 0.98 -30.27 -4.52
CA VAL A 267 1.39 -29.13 -3.67
C VAL A 267 1.01 -29.38 -2.21
N ILE A 268 -0.23 -29.83 -1.94
CA ILE A 268 -0.72 -30.06 -0.58
C ILE A 268 0.10 -31.16 0.10
N GLU A 269 0.37 -32.27 -0.60
CA GLU A 269 1.16 -33.37 -0.07
C GLU A 269 2.60 -32.93 0.23
N LYS A 270 3.18 -32.10 -0.65
CA LYS A 270 4.54 -31.57 -0.51
C LYS A 270 4.65 -30.60 0.68
N LEU A 271 3.69 -29.70 0.86
CA LEU A 271 3.65 -28.81 2.03
C LEU A 271 3.55 -29.61 3.33
N LYS A 272 2.69 -30.65 3.34
CA LYS A 272 2.52 -31.54 4.49
C LYS A 272 3.79 -32.34 4.79
N SER A 273 4.47 -32.85 3.80
CA SER A 273 5.72 -33.61 3.97
C SER A 273 6.87 -32.75 4.51
N ARG A 274 6.90 -31.45 4.17
CA ARG A 274 7.89 -30.49 4.68
C ARG A 274 7.50 -29.87 6.02
N GLY A 275 6.33 -30.22 6.59
CA GLY A 275 5.86 -29.66 7.85
C GLY A 275 5.53 -28.18 7.84
N LEU A 276 5.24 -27.61 6.66
CA LEU A 276 4.89 -26.21 6.50
C LEU A 276 3.44 -25.96 6.91
N GLU A 277 3.20 -24.82 7.54
CA GLU A 277 1.87 -24.41 7.97
C GLU A 277 1.01 -24.01 6.77
N PHE A 278 -0.11 -24.66 6.59
CA PHE A 278 -1.08 -24.31 5.56
C PHE A 278 -2.51 -24.55 6.00
N ARG A 279 -3.44 -23.88 5.32
CA ARG A 279 -4.88 -24.10 5.46
C ARG A 279 -5.56 -24.03 4.10
N ILE A 280 -6.52 -24.90 3.90
CA ILE A 280 -7.32 -24.95 2.67
C ILE A 280 -8.67 -24.29 2.99
N ILE A 281 -9.08 -23.34 2.17
CA ILE A 281 -10.41 -22.75 2.20
C ILE A 281 -11.21 -23.34 1.04
N ASP A 282 -12.24 -24.05 1.39
CA ASP A 282 -13.18 -24.68 0.45
C ASP A 282 -14.63 -24.29 0.78
N GLN A 283 -15.57 -24.81 0.01
CA GLN A 283 -17.00 -24.54 0.17
C GLN A 283 -17.58 -25.02 1.51
N ARG A 284 -16.91 -25.95 2.23
CA ARG A 284 -17.40 -26.56 3.49
C ARG A 284 -17.08 -25.75 4.72
N SER A 285 -16.25 -24.74 4.59
CA SER A 285 -15.86 -23.83 5.68
C SER A 285 -17.02 -22.89 6.03
N SER A 286 -17.97 -23.31 6.85
CA SER A 286 -19.14 -22.49 7.23
C SER A 286 -18.88 -21.65 8.49
N THR A 287 -19.37 -20.40 8.50
CA THR A 287 -19.42 -19.57 9.70
C THR A 287 -20.52 -20.00 10.64
N SER A 288 -20.27 -19.92 11.96
CA SER A 288 -21.29 -20.25 12.96
C SER A 288 -22.46 -19.25 12.89
N PRO A 289 -23.74 -19.70 12.94
CA PRO A 289 -24.90 -18.81 12.87
C PRO A 289 -25.02 -17.85 14.07
N LEU A 290 -24.31 -18.11 15.16
CA LEU A 290 -24.32 -17.26 16.36
C LEU A 290 -23.49 -15.98 16.20
N LEU A 291 -22.62 -15.90 15.19
CA LEU A 291 -21.72 -14.76 14.95
C LEU A 291 -22.41 -13.77 13.99
N VAL A 292 -23.30 -12.93 14.53
CA VAL A 292 -24.15 -12.02 13.75
C VAL A 292 -23.33 -11.01 12.94
N PHE A 293 -22.34 -10.34 13.56
CA PHE A 293 -21.51 -9.34 12.88
C PHE A 293 -20.58 -9.99 11.86
N SER A 294 -20.02 -11.17 12.14
CA SER A 294 -19.22 -11.95 11.19
C SER A 294 -20.05 -12.33 9.96
N ASN A 295 -21.29 -12.77 10.15
CA ASN A 295 -22.18 -13.09 9.02
C ASN A 295 -22.55 -11.85 8.21
N LEU A 296 -22.77 -10.71 8.89
CA LEU A 296 -23.07 -9.43 8.25
C LEU A 296 -21.88 -8.91 7.45
N THR A 297 -20.65 -8.98 7.99
CA THR A 297 -19.44 -8.60 7.24
C THR A 297 -19.22 -9.48 6.03
N THR A 298 -19.44 -10.80 6.15
CA THR A 298 -19.40 -11.74 5.02
C THR A 298 -20.41 -11.35 3.94
N TYR A 299 -21.63 -11.03 4.33
CA TYR A 299 -22.66 -10.57 3.41
C TYR A 299 -22.28 -9.27 2.71
N PHE A 300 -21.72 -8.28 3.41
CA PHE A 300 -21.29 -7.01 2.83
C PHE A 300 -20.17 -7.22 1.80
N VAL A 301 -19.16 -8.02 2.14
CA VAL A 301 -18.04 -8.34 1.24
C VAL A 301 -18.55 -9.09 0.01
N ALA A 302 -19.46 -10.07 0.17
CA ALA A 302 -20.07 -10.79 -0.94
C ALA A 302 -20.89 -9.90 -1.87
N ASN A 303 -21.42 -8.76 -1.37
CA ASN A 303 -22.12 -7.75 -2.18
C ASN A 303 -21.21 -6.61 -2.67
N GLY A 304 -19.87 -6.77 -2.60
CA GLY A 304 -18.91 -5.85 -3.18
C GLY A 304 -18.54 -4.64 -2.32
N ILE A 305 -18.88 -4.65 -1.02
CA ILE A 305 -18.41 -3.62 -0.08
C ILE A 305 -16.96 -3.95 0.31
N SER A 306 -16.07 -2.97 0.14
CA SER A 306 -14.66 -3.10 0.49
C SER A 306 -14.46 -3.41 1.99
N GLN A 307 -13.58 -4.36 2.33
CA GLN A 307 -13.22 -4.67 3.73
C GLN A 307 -12.63 -3.44 4.44
N ASN A 308 -11.94 -2.56 3.71
CA ASN A 308 -11.41 -1.32 4.27
C ASN A 308 -12.53 -0.41 4.79
N VAL A 309 -13.62 -0.28 4.05
CA VAL A 309 -14.80 0.49 4.48
C VAL A 309 -15.43 -0.13 5.72
N ILE A 310 -15.60 -1.45 5.71
CA ILE A 310 -16.14 -2.21 6.85
C ILE A 310 -15.21 -2.05 8.07
N TYR A 311 -13.89 -2.16 7.87
CA TYR A 311 -12.91 -1.98 8.94
C TYR A 311 -12.98 -0.59 9.55
N ILE A 312 -12.97 0.48 8.75
CA ILE A 312 -13.07 1.85 9.24
C ILE A 312 -14.33 2.04 10.08
N LEU A 313 -15.47 1.50 9.61
CA LEU A 313 -16.74 1.58 10.33
C LEU A 313 -16.69 0.85 11.67
N LEU A 314 -16.11 -0.36 11.71
CA LEU A 314 -15.95 -1.17 12.93
C LEU A 314 -14.89 -0.58 13.87
N ALA A 315 -13.91 0.17 13.38
CA ALA A 315 -12.87 0.80 14.18
C ALA A 315 -13.35 2.07 14.92
N VAL A 316 -14.40 2.74 14.42
CA VAL A 316 -14.94 3.97 15.04
C VAL A 316 -15.23 3.82 16.54
N PRO A 317 -15.92 2.78 17.04
CA PRO A 317 -16.16 2.61 18.47
C PRO A 317 -14.88 2.47 19.30
N PHE A 318 -13.82 1.87 18.74
CA PHE A 318 -12.52 1.76 19.41
C PHE A 318 -11.85 3.13 19.54
N ILE A 319 -11.88 3.95 18.46
CA ILE A 319 -11.36 5.32 18.51
C ILE A 319 -12.13 6.14 19.53
N VAL A 320 -13.48 6.08 19.50
CA VAL A 320 -14.34 6.81 20.42
C VAL A 320 -14.11 6.38 21.88
N PHE A 321 -13.88 5.09 22.12
CA PHE A 321 -13.53 4.58 23.45
C PHE A 321 -12.21 5.18 23.95
N VAL A 322 -11.16 5.20 23.09
CA VAL A 322 -9.86 5.79 23.44
C VAL A 322 -10.01 7.30 23.73
N ILE A 323 -10.76 8.03 22.90
CA ILE A 323 -11.03 9.45 23.12
C ILE A 323 -11.77 9.67 24.44
N ALA A 324 -12.82 8.88 24.72
CA ALA A 324 -13.60 8.97 25.94
C ALA A 324 -12.73 8.64 27.18
N PHE A 325 -11.89 7.61 27.08
CA PHE A 325 -10.93 7.22 28.13
C PHE A 325 -9.95 8.36 28.43
N LEU A 326 -9.32 8.94 27.40
CA LEU A 326 -8.36 10.03 27.56
C LEU A 326 -9.01 11.29 28.15
N ARG A 327 -10.26 11.57 27.81
CA ARG A 327 -10.97 12.72 28.35
C ARG A 327 -11.49 12.50 29.78
N GLN A 328 -12.10 11.33 30.04
CA GLN A 328 -12.78 11.07 31.30
C GLN A 328 -11.80 10.61 32.38
N PHE A 329 -10.88 9.72 32.04
CA PHE A 329 -9.94 9.12 32.98
C PHE A 329 -8.64 9.93 33.09
N VAL A 330 -8.01 10.27 31.95
CA VAL A 330 -6.76 11.03 31.97
C VAL A 330 -7.00 12.52 32.21
N GLY A 331 -8.07 13.08 31.67
CA GLY A 331 -8.46 14.49 31.85
C GLY A 331 -7.91 15.43 30.77
N ILE A 332 -7.67 14.94 29.55
CA ILE A 332 -7.22 15.73 28.41
C ILE A 332 -8.37 16.59 27.88
N SER A 333 -8.13 17.88 27.64
CA SER A 333 -9.14 18.83 27.16
C SER A 333 -9.13 18.89 25.63
N THR A 334 -10.18 18.39 24.99
CA THR A 334 -10.32 18.44 23.52
C THR A 334 -11.55 19.25 23.11
N PHE A 335 -11.66 19.63 21.83
CA PHE A 335 -12.86 20.27 21.27
C PHE A 335 -14.07 19.30 21.18
N GLY A 336 -14.41 18.66 22.28
CA GLY A 336 -15.44 17.62 22.36
C GLY A 336 -14.91 16.25 21.91
N VAL A 337 -15.79 15.26 21.75
CA VAL A 337 -15.46 13.90 21.33
C VAL A 337 -15.35 13.81 19.80
N TYR A 338 -16.17 14.57 19.08
CA TYR A 338 -16.25 14.53 17.63
C TYR A 338 -15.00 15.10 16.94
N ALA A 339 -14.39 16.17 17.48
CA ALA A 339 -13.27 16.82 16.83
C ALA A 339 -12.04 15.91 16.67
N PRO A 340 -11.53 15.23 17.72
CA PRO A 340 -10.41 14.30 17.55
C PRO A 340 -10.78 13.08 16.71
N LEU A 341 -12.02 12.56 16.79
CA LEU A 341 -12.49 11.48 15.94
C LEU A 341 -12.43 11.85 14.46
N MET A 342 -13.05 12.97 14.11
CA MET A 342 -13.11 13.44 12.73
C MET A 342 -11.72 13.81 12.19
N LEU A 343 -10.85 14.35 13.04
CA LEU A 343 -9.46 14.65 12.68
C LEU A 343 -8.65 13.36 12.43
N ALA A 344 -8.82 12.34 13.26
CA ALA A 344 -8.19 11.03 13.07
C ALA A 344 -8.61 10.39 11.73
N LEU A 345 -9.90 10.43 11.40
CA LEU A 345 -10.41 9.96 10.11
C LEU A 345 -9.90 10.82 8.94
N SER A 346 -9.73 12.13 9.14
CA SER A 346 -9.15 13.02 8.12
C SER A 346 -7.69 12.68 7.85
N PHE A 347 -6.90 12.35 8.87
CA PHE A 347 -5.53 11.89 8.73
C PHE A 347 -5.46 10.53 8.01
N LEU A 348 -6.44 9.68 8.22
CA LEU A 348 -6.55 8.41 7.52
C LEU A 348 -6.78 8.62 6.00
N VAL A 349 -7.68 9.55 5.65
CA VAL A 349 -8.04 9.83 4.25
C VAL A 349 -6.93 10.59 3.50
N LEU A 350 -6.34 11.60 4.11
CA LEU A 350 -5.32 12.46 3.48
C LEU A 350 -3.90 11.89 3.60
N GLY A 351 -3.69 10.89 4.46
CA GLY A 351 -2.38 10.53 4.95
C GLY A 351 -1.90 11.50 6.05
N LEU A 352 -1.07 11.00 6.97
CA LEU A 352 -0.66 11.76 8.16
C LEU A 352 0.07 13.06 7.80
N GLN A 353 1.02 13.02 6.87
CA GLN A 353 1.85 14.17 6.52
C GLN A 353 1.03 15.30 5.90
N PHE A 354 0.24 14.96 4.87
CA PHE A 354 -0.57 15.95 4.17
C PHE A 354 -1.75 16.42 5.03
N GLY A 355 -2.40 15.53 5.77
CA GLY A 355 -3.47 15.86 6.70
C GLY A 355 -3.01 16.81 7.81
N PHE A 356 -1.81 16.61 8.35
CA PHE A 356 -1.22 17.49 9.35
C PHE A 356 -0.87 18.88 8.77
N LEU A 357 -0.32 18.92 7.53
CA LEU A 357 -0.08 20.18 6.82
C LEU A 357 -1.37 20.97 6.63
N VAL A 358 -2.42 20.30 6.14
CA VAL A 358 -3.74 20.91 5.96
C VAL A 358 -4.28 21.45 7.28
N PHE A 359 -4.17 20.69 8.36
CA PHE A 359 -4.56 21.14 9.69
C PHE A 359 -3.84 22.43 10.10
N LEU A 360 -2.52 22.50 9.94
CA LEU A 360 -1.73 23.71 10.25
C LEU A 360 -2.17 24.92 9.43
N VAL A 361 -2.39 24.73 8.12
CA VAL A 361 -2.88 25.81 7.24
C VAL A 361 -4.25 26.31 7.71
N VAL A 362 -5.18 25.41 8.02
CA VAL A 362 -6.52 25.75 8.53
C VAL A 362 -6.44 26.53 9.83
N MET A 363 -5.60 26.09 10.77
CA MET A 363 -5.40 26.78 12.05
C MET A 363 -4.80 28.17 11.85
N MET A 364 -3.81 28.29 10.94
CA MET A 364 -3.20 29.59 10.60
C MET A 364 -4.23 30.55 9.96
N VAL A 365 -5.00 30.06 8.99
CA VAL A 365 -6.04 30.84 8.32
C VAL A 365 -7.11 31.28 9.32
N SER A 366 -7.56 30.40 10.20
CA SER A 366 -8.52 30.71 11.26
C SER A 366 -8.03 31.83 12.20
N TYR A 367 -6.74 31.77 12.54
CA TYR A 367 -6.11 32.81 13.35
C TYR A 367 -6.04 34.16 12.61
N LEU A 368 -5.67 34.17 11.32
CA LEU A 368 -5.62 35.40 10.51
C LEU A 368 -7.02 36.04 10.33
N ILE A 369 -8.01 35.19 10.06
CA ILE A 369 -9.41 35.67 9.93
C ILE A 369 -9.88 36.30 11.23
N ARG A 370 -9.51 35.78 12.39
CA ARG A 370 -9.84 36.41 13.66
C ARG A 370 -9.24 37.80 13.76
N LEU A 371 -7.95 37.99 13.43
CA LEU A 371 -7.34 39.34 13.46
C LEU A 371 -8.07 40.31 12.58
N PHE A 372 -8.65 39.84 11.47
CA PHE A 372 -9.53 40.63 10.63
C PHE A 372 -10.85 40.96 11.35
N PHE A 373 -11.48 40.00 12.04
CA PHE A 373 -12.74 40.20 12.77
C PHE A 373 -12.60 41.09 13.98
N GLU A 374 -11.43 41.24 14.58
CA GLU A 374 -11.19 42.23 15.66
C GLU A 374 -11.31 43.68 15.16
N ARG A 375 -11.15 43.87 13.82
CA ARG A 375 -11.27 45.19 13.19
C ARG A 375 -12.64 45.46 12.58
N VAL A 376 -13.42 44.41 12.33
CA VAL A 376 -14.73 44.52 11.66
C VAL A 376 -15.79 43.83 12.53
N GLU A 377 -16.72 44.57 13.05
CA GLU A 377 -17.83 44.03 13.84
C GLU A 377 -18.87 43.38 12.94
N LEU A 378 -18.76 42.05 12.79
CA LEU A 378 -19.70 41.24 12.01
C LEU A 378 -20.62 40.44 12.93
N LEU A 379 -21.86 40.26 12.52
CA LEU A 379 -22.81 39.35 13.13
C LEU A 379 -22.29 37.89 12.98
N TYR A 380 -22.76 36.98 13.83
CA TYR A 380 -22.30 35.60 13.90
C TYR A 380 -22.41 34.88 12.57
N ILE A 381 -23.57 34.96 11.88
CA ILE A 381 -23.78 34.24 10.61
C ILE A 381 -22.83 34.69 9.49
N PRO A 382 -22.70 36.02 9.17
CA PRO A 382 -21.72 36.48 8.20
C PRO A 382 -20.28 36.12 8.57
N LYS A 383 -19.93 36.12 9.86
CA LYS A 383 -18.62 35.75 10.38
C LYS A 383 -18.27 34.32 10.05
N VAL A 384 -19.18 33.34 10.31
CA VAL A 384 -18.98 31.94 9.99
C VAL A 384 -18.96 31.73 8.46
N SER A 385 -19.84 32.40 7.72
CA SER A 385 -19.86 32.30 6.26
C SER A 385 -18.56 32.77 5.60
N LEU A 386 -18.00 33.88 6.09
CA LEU A 386 -16.71 34.39 5.61
C LEU A 386 -15.57 33.43 5.97
N LEU A 387 -15.55 32.86 7.20
CA LEU A 387 -14.58 31.84 7.61
C LEU A 387 -14.60 30.67 6.66
N LEU A 388 -15.77 30.10 6.38
CA LEU A 388 -15.91 28.95 5.48
C LEU A 388 -15.46 29.27 4.05
N SER A 389 -15.79 30.48 3.55
CA SER A 389 -15.39 30.93 2.21
C SER A 389 -13.87 31.05 2.08
N VAL A 390 -13.20 31.65 3.06
CA VAL A 390 -11.74 31.81 3.05
C VAL A 390 -11.05 30.44 3.26
N LEU A 391 -11.61 29.57 4.07
CA LEU A 391 -11.10 28.20 4.21
C LEU A 391 -11.22 27.44 2.90
N SER A 392 -12.36 27.53 2.20
CA SER A 392 -12.52 26.91 0.88
C SER A 392 -11.47 27.40 -0.12
N LEU A 393 -11.20 28.71 -0.15
CA LEU A 393 -10.16 29.28 -0.99
C LEU A 393 -8.76 28.78 -0.58
N SER A 394 -8.47 28.71 0.72
CA SER A 394 -7.18 28.17 1.19
C SER A 394 -6.97 26.71 0.83
N PHE A 395 -8.03 25.89 0.90
CA PHE A 395 -8.00 24.51 0.41
C PHE A 395 -7.72 24.43 -1.09
N PHE A 396 -8.37 25.27 -1.89
CA PHE A 396 -8.12 25.34 -3.32
C PHE A 396 -6.65 25.65 -3.62
N LEU A 397 -6.02 26.55 -2.87
CA LEU A 397 -4.60 26.87 -3.00
C LEU A 397 -3.72 25.69 -2.56
N VAL A 398 -4.05 25.01 -1.46
CA VAL A 398 -3.31 23.82 -0.97
C VAL A 398 -3.39 22.67 -1.99
N LEU A 399 -4.56 22.45 -2.62
CA LEU A 399 -4.71 21.46 -3.69
C LEU A 399 -3.86 21.83 -4.91
N GLY A 400 -3.82 23.10 -5.31
CA GLY A 400 -2.96 23.56 -6.39
C GLY A 400 -1.47 23.32 -6.11
N LEU A 401 -1.03 23.55 -4.87
CA LEU A 401 0.32 23.23 -4.43
C LEU A 401 0.59 21.72 -4.43
N ALA A 402 -0.36 20.90 -3.95
CA ALA A 402 -0.23 19.44 -3.96
C ALA A 402 -0.04 18.88 -5.39
N VAL A 403 -0.79 19.40 -6.36
CA VAL A 403 -0.62 19.04 -7.78
C VAL A 403 0.73 19.49 -8.31
N HIS A 404 1.15 20.72 -7.99
CA HIS A 404 2.45 21.24 -8.44
C HIS A 404 3.63 20.40 -7.94
N PHE A 405 3.57 19.95 -6.68
CA PHE A 405 4.59 19.07 -6.07
C PHE A 405 4.39 17.59 -6.37
N LYS A 406 3.49 17.21 -7.28
CA LYS A 406 3.18 15.80 -7.65
C LYS A 406 2.93 14.91 -6.41
N SER A 407 2.22 15.45 -5.40
CA SER A 407 1.91 14.70 -4.18
C SER A 407 0.98 13.52 -4.49
N PRO A 408 1.21 12.31 -3.96
CA PRO A 408 0.41 11.12 -4.21
C PRO A 408 -0.93 11.14 -3.42
N VAL A 409 -1.60 12.29 -3.34
CA VAL A 409 -2.88 12.44 -2.63
C VAL A 409 -4.04 12.29 -3.60
N ASN A 410 -5.00 11.44 -3.25
CA ASN A 410 -6.25 11.37 -3.99
C ASN A 410 -7.11 12.60 -3.70
N LEU A 411 -7.05 13.58 -4.60
CA LEU A 411 -7.69 14.88 -4.44
C LEU A 411 -9.22 14.78 -4.42
N THR A 412 -9.81 13.75 -5.03
CA THR A 412 -11.26 13.52 -5.04
C THR A 412 -11.80 13.24 -3.64
N LEU A 413 -11.00 12.57 -2.79
CA LEU A 413 -11.38 12.26 -1.41
C LEU A 413 -11.12 13.42 -0.43
N ALA A 414 -10.45 14.48 -0.85
CA ALA A 414 -10.12 15.62 0.01
C ALA A 414 -11.33 16.46 0.46
N ILE A 415 -12.50 16.32 -0.20
CA ILE A 415 -13.71 17.07 0.13
C ILE A 415 -14.19 16.79 1.57
N PHE A 416 -14.19 15.53 2.00
CA PHE A 416 -14.60 15.14 3.35
C PHE A 416 -13.68 15.75 4.44
N PRO A 417 -12.35 15.57 4.40
CA PRO A 417 -11.44 16.24 5.32
C PRO A 417 -11.58 17.78 5.34
N MET A 418 -11.88 18.40 4.19
CA MET A 418 -12.14 19.82 4.11
C MET A 418 -13.31 20.25 5.01
N LEU A 419 -14.45 19.56 4.93
CA LEU A 419 -15.61 19.83 5.78
C LEU A 419 -15.29 19.64 7.27
N VAL A 420 -14.53 18.60 7.60
CA VAL A 420 -14.06 18.34 8.96
C VAL A 420 -13.18 19.47 9.48
N MET A 421 -12.21 19.90 8.70
CA MET A 421 -11.30 20.99 9.08
C MET A 421 -12.05 22.32 9.23
N ALA A 422 -13.09 22.57 8.42
CA ALA A 422 -13.95 23.74 8.55
C ALA A 422 -14.70 23.76 9.90
N THR A 423 -15.27 22.64 10.33
CA THR A 423 -15.94 22.53 11.64
C THR A 423 -14.95 22.66 12.81
N LEU A 424 -13.75 22.14 12.68
CA LEU A 424 -12.69 22.28 13.66
C LEU A 424 -12.25 23.76 13.81
N SER A 425 -12.14 24.47 12.68
CA SER A 425 -11.85 25.90 12.62
C SER A 425 -12.87 26.75 13.37
N GLU A 426 -14.16 26.44 13.20
CA GLU A 426 -15.25 27.12 13.93
C GLU A 426 -15.12 26.88 15.44
N LYS A 427 -14.86 25.63 15.87
CA LYS A 427 -14.67 25.33 17.29
C LYS A 427 -13.44 26.02 17.88
N PHE A 428 -12.34 26.07 17.11
CA PHE A 428 -11.14 26.79 17.51
C PHE A 428 -11.42 28.30 17.70
N LEU A 429 -12.13 28.92 16.74
CA LEU A 429 -12.50 30.34 16.80
C LEU A 429 -13.39 30.63 18.01
N SER A 430 -14.35 29.76 18.30
CA SER A 430 -15.23 29.86 19.48
C SER A 430 -14.45 29.74 20.79
N ALA A 431 -13.57 28.76 20.92
CA ALA A 431 -12.70 28.57 22.09
C ALA A 431 -11.76 29.75 22.30
N GLN A 432 -11.20 30.29 21.21
CA GLN A 432 -10.34 31.46 21.25
C GLN A 432 -11.09 32.71 21.72
N SER A 433 -12.36 32.88 21.33
CA SER A 433 -13.19 33.98 21.73
C SER A 433 -13.60 33.91 23.21
N MET A 434 -13.78 32.70 23.76
CA MET A 434 -14.19 32.48 25.15
C MET A 434 -13.01 32.45 26.13
N ALA A 435 -11.92 31.73 25.81
CA ALA A 435 -10.83 31.43 26.74
C ALA A 435 -9.46 32.02 26.32
N GLY A 436 -9.43 32.78 25.23
CA GLY A 436 -8.22 33.39 24.68
C GLY A 436 -7.38 32.43 23.83
N ILE A 437 -6.40 33.00 23.10
CA ILE A 437 -5.59 32.29 22.12
C ILE A 437 -4.74 31.15 22.74
N ARG A 438 -4.15 31.42 23.91
CA ARG A 438 -3.27 30.44 24.58
C ARG A 438 -4.03 29.17 24.96
N SER A 439 -5.20 29.30 25.54
CA SER A 439 -6.06 28.19 25.91
C SER A 439 -6.57 27.43 24.68
N ALA A 440 -6.99 28.15 23.63
CA ALA A 440 -7.43 27.54 22.37
C ALA A 440 -6.32 26.73 21.68
N LEU A 441 -5.08 27.25 21.68
CA LEU A 441 -3.92 26.52 21.10
C LEU A 441 -3.57 25.27 21.89
N ILE A 442 -3.62 25.31 23.23
CA ILE A 442 -3.40 24.12 24.07
C ILE A 442 -4.46 23.07 23.76
N THR A 443 -5.74 23.44 23.78
CA THR A 443 -6.85 22.53 23.47
C THR A 443 -6.77 21.97 22.04
N ALA A 444 -6.33 22.78 21.07
CA ALA A 444 -6.08 22.32 19.70
C ALA A 444 -4.94 21.28 19.67
N GLY A 445 -3.83 21.53 20.34
CA GLY A 445 -2.70 20.60 20.46
C GLY A 445 -3.12 19.29 21.12
N GLU A 446 -3.86 19.35 22.23
CA GLU A 446 -4.42 18.18 22.90
C GLU A 446 -5.39 17.41 21.99
N THR A 447 -6.21 18.10 21.21
CA THR A 447 -7.11 17.49 20.22
C THR A 447 -6.33 16.73 19.15
N VAL A 448 -5.22 17.31 18.64
CA VAL A 448 -4.33 16.65 17.67
C VAL A 448 -3.67 15.41 18.26
N ILE A 449 -3.14 15.48 19.49
CA ILE A 449 -2.51 14.34 20.16
C ILE A 449 -3.51 13.19 20.28
N VAL A 450 -4.73 13.46 20.70
CA VAL A 450 -5.78 12.45 20.82
C VAL A 450 -6.17 11.89 19.45
N ALA A 451 -6.23 12.74 18.41
CA ALA A 451 -6.49 12.31 17.03
C ALA A 451 -5.36 11.42 16.47
N LEU A 452 -4.10 11.75 16.77
CA LEU A 452 -2.94 10.94 16.39
C LEU A 452 -2.97 9.56 17.06
N LEU A 453 -3.35 9.49 18.33
CA LEU A 453 -3.54 8.19 19.01
C LEU A 453 -4.68 7.38 18.37
N GLY A 454 -5.78 8.03 17.97
CA GLY A 454 -6.84 7.38 17.21
C GLY A 454 -6.38 6.91 15.83
N TYR A 455 -5.60 7.72 15.13
CA TYR A 455 -5.00 7.35 13.84
C TYR A 455 -4.06 6.15 13.96
N THR A 456 -3.13 6.16 14.91
CA THR A 456 -2.19 5.03 15.13
C THR A 456 -2.92 3.75 15.50
N LEU A 457 -4.02 3.84 16.25
CA LEU A 457 -4.86 2.69 16.58
C LEU A 457 -5.46 2.05 15.33
N VAL A 458 -6.01 2.86 14.42
CA VAL A 458 -6.64 2.37 13.18
C VAL A 458 -5.61 1.86 12.17
N THR A 459 -4.42 2.45 12.12
CA THR A 459 -3.36 1.98 11.21
C THR A 459 -2.59 0.77 11.73
N TRP A 460 -2.90 0.30 12.93
CA TRP A 460 -2.25 -0.86 13.51
C TRP A 460 -2.77 -2.16 12.88
N SER A 461 -1.93 -2.82 12.09
CA SER A 461 -2.29 -4.01 11.29
C SER A 461 -2.82 -5.19 12.13
N TRP A 462 -2.31 -5.36 13.37
CA TRP A 462 -2.83 -6.39 14.28
C TRP A 462 -4.29 -6.13 14.66
N LEU A 463 -4.64 -4.87 14.95
CA LEU A 463 -6.02 -4.51 15.31
C LEU A 463 -6.95 -4.69 14.11
N GLU A 464 -6.52 -4.30 12.90
CA GLU A 464 -7.27 -4.49 11.66
C GLU A 464 -7.60 -5.97 11.43
N GLY A 465 -6.59 -6.85 11.46
CA GLY A 465 -6.77 -8.28 11.29
C GLY A 465 -7.70 -8.89 12.38
N THR A 466 -7.58 -8.41 13.62
CA THR A 466 -8.39 -8.90 14.75
C THR A 466 -9.84 -8.47 14.64
N ILE A 467 -10.12 -7.19 14.34
CA ILE A 467 -11.49 -6.67 14.19
C ILE A 467 -12.19 -7.32 12.99
N LEU A 468 -11.51 -7.43 11.84
CA LEU A 468 -12.10 -8.04 10.65
C LEU A 468 -12.35 -9.54 10.80
N SER A 469 -11.47 -10.26 11.53
CA SER A 469 -11.65 -11.69 11.77
C SER A 469 -12.68 -12.02 12.87
N MET A 470 -12.94 -11.06 13.78
CA MET A 470 -13.91 -11.18 14.89
C MET A 470 -14.67 -9.86 15.08
N PRO A 471 -15.60 -9.50 14.16
CA PRO A 471 -16.33 -8.23 14.24
C PRO A 471 -17.14 -8.05 15.52
N GLU A 472 -17.45 -9.14 16.22
CA GLU A 472 -18.13 -9.13 17.52
C GLU A 472 -17.38 -8.35 18.59
N LEU A 473 -16.05 -8.17 18.43
CA LEU A 473 -15.22 -7.38 19.34
C LEU A 473 -15.64 -5.91 19.43
N ILE A 474 -16.46 -5.40 18.49
CA ILE A 474 -17.06 -4.06 18.54
C ILE A 474 -17.87 -3.82 19.83
N LEU A 475 -18.37 -4.88 20.46
CA LEU A 475 -19.12 -4.79 21.72
C LEU A 475 -18.22 -4.40 22.89
N LEU A 476 -16.92 -4.73 22.87
CA LEU A 476 -15.99 -4.41 23.96
C LEU A 476 -15.84 -2.89 24.20
N PRO A 477 -15.50 -2.06 23.18
CA PRO A 477 -15.45 -0.62 23.38
C PRO A 477 -16.79 -0.01 23.79
N ILE A 478 -17.92 -0.54 23.32
CA ILE A 478 -19.26 -0.08 23.73
C ILE A 478 -19.47 -0.33 25.22
N LEU A 479 -19.18 -1.54 25.70
CA LEU A 479 -19.24 -1.87 27.12
C LEU A 479 -18.26 -1.04 27.95
N GLY A 480 -17.05 -0.82 27.43
CA GLY A 480 -16.05 0.07 28.02
C GLY A 480 -16.52 1.49 28.18
N ILE A 481 -17.21 2.07 27.17
CA ILE A 481 -17.79 3.41 27.25
C ILE A 481 -18.89 3.48 28.32
N ILE A 482 -19.76 2.45 28.43
CA ILE A 482 -20.79 2.37 29.46
C ILE A 482 -20.15 2.33 30.86
N TRP A 483 -19.09 1.52 31.01
CA TRP A 483 -18.34 1.45 32.28
C TRP A 483 -17.68 2.80 32.61
N LEU A 484 -17.06 3.45 31.62
CA LEU A 484 -16.45 4.77 31.75
C LEU A 484 -17.46 5.83 32.17
N GLY A 485 -18.72 5.77 31.67
CA GLY A 485 -19.80 6.66 32.03
C GLY A 485 -20.21 6.59 33.52
N ARG A 486 -19.85 5.50 34.21
CA ARG A 486 -20.07 5.34 35.67
C ARG A 486 -18.86 5.77 36.50
N PHE A 487 -17.77 6.15 35.86
CA PHE A 487 -16.55 6.56 36.57
C PHE A 487 -16.74 7.96 37.19
N THR A 488 -16.72 8.00 38.52
CA THR A 488 -16.88 9.22 39.36
C THR A 488 -15.59 9.61 40.07
N GLY A 489 -14.46 8.94 39.77
CA GLY A 489 -13.17 9.21 40.40
C GLY A 489 -12.48 10.49 39.90
N LEU A 490 -11.45 10.91 40.64
CA LEU A 490 -10.58 12.02 40.22
C LEU A 490 -9.87 11.69 38.91
N ARG A 491 -9.77 12.67 38.01
CA ARG A 491 -9.00 12.54 36.79
C ARG A 491 -7.52 12.43 37.10
N LEU A 492 -6.78 11.70 36.31
CA LEU A 492 -5.35 11.48 36.51
C LEU A 492 -4.58 12.82 36.56
N THR A 493 -4.91 13.77 35.69
CA THR A 493 -4.35 15.12 35.66
C THR A 493 -4.67 15.91 36.94
N GLU A 494 -5.85 15.74 37.52
CA GLU A 494 -6.26 16.34 38.78
C GLU A 494 -5.51 15.72 39.95
N TYR A 495 -5.34 14.39 39.95
CA TYR A 495 -4.56 13.67 40.97
C TYR A 495 -3.10 14.19 41.02
N PHE A 496 -2.45 14.35 39.89
CA PHE A 496 -1.08 14.92 39.84
C PHE A 496 -1.03 16.37 40.28
N LYS A 497 -2.04 17.17 39.90
CA LYS A 497 -2.11 18.59 40.26
C LYS A 497 -2.33 18.80 41.77
N PHE A 498 -3.10 17.94 42.43
CA PHE A 498 -3.42 18.05 43.84
C PHE A 498 -2.62 17.12 44.75
N ARG A 499 -1.63 16.41 44.20
CA ARG A 499 -0.78 15.46 44.94
C ARG A 499 -0.12 16.08 46.16
N THR A 500 0.30 17.34 46.08
CA THR A 500 0.92 18.07 47.20
C THR A 500 -0.05 18.30 48.35
N LEU A 501 -1.33 18.52 48.09
CA LEU A 501 -2.35 18.71 49.10
C LEU A 501 -2.66 17.38 49.87
N PHE A 502 -2.64 16.25 49.18
CA PHE A 502 -2.84 14.93 49.83
C PHE A 502 -1.64 14.52 50.70
N HIS A 503 -0.45 15.07 50.53
CA HIS A 503 0.72 14.78 51.37
C HIS A 503 0.81 15.66 52.60
N GLU A 504 0.19 16.86 52.58
CA GLU A 504 0.16 17.75 53.75
C GLU A 504 -0.81 17.23 54.85
N GLU A 505 -1.95 16.65 54.47
CA GLU A 505 -2.89 16.05 55.42
C GLU A 505 -2.34 14.82 56.17
N THR A 506 -1.41 14.06 55.59
CA THR A 506 -0.79 12.89 56.25
C THR A 506 0.33 13.25 57.23
N ASN A 507 0.76 14.50 57.29
CA ASN A 507 1.81 14.95 58.23
C ASN A 507 1.26 15.73 59.42
N GLU A 508 -0.07 15.93 59.53
CA GLU A 508 -0.73 16.58 60.64
C GLU A 508 -1.43 15.61 61.61
N GLU A 509 -1.41 14.28 61.37
CA GLU A 509 -1.77 13.24 62.32
C GLU A 509 -0.50 12.58 62.93
#